data_427a40eba08939724df8c64de7096b4c
#
_entry.id   427a40eba08939724df8c64de7096b4c
#
_cell.length_a   1.000
_cell.length_b   1.000
_cell.length_c   1.000
_cell.angle_alpha   90.00
_cell.angle_beta   90.00
_cell.angle_gamma   90.00
#
_symmetry.space_group_name_H-M   'P 1'
#
loop_
_entity.id
_entity.type
_entity.pdbx_description
1 polymer ?
#
loop_
_entity_poly.entity_id
_entity_poly.type
_entity_poly.pdbx_seq_one_letter_code
_entity_poly.pdbx_strand_id
1 'polypeptide(L)'
;MKLLIISGTPKSYGLTYSFVEKAKETADSLGIDSEVINLSKMNLTKCKMCDGGWGVCFYDHYCIFGDNDGFNDLQKKVEAADAFVFITPVYWGEMSEELKLFMDKLRRCQATKQWGNHKDAVSFFKDKPSIVVAAAGGGGGGCPGAFVHMERAIGAAGGDNWPKEHAGFFDFIAVNRWNKDYKKVALGEAIKMMFDFYKRPRLKSVTPQADYQLHVTFDNNEEKTYNFKPYIETKHYSKLKDIEQFNKAQVSGTKIEWWPLMDIDLIDLESGCWL
;
A
#
# COMPACT_ATOMS: atom_id res chain seq x y z
N MET A 1 2.84 13.43 -6.46
CA MET A 1 2.72 11.97 -6.34
C MET A 1 3.17 11.32 -7.63
N LYS A 2 4.08 10.40 -7.55
CA LYS A 2 4.52 9.55 -8.67
C LYS A 2 3.83 8.19 -8.55
N LEU A 3 2.94 7.88 -9.47
CA LEU A 3 2.16 6.63 -9.51
C LEU A 3 2.83 5.62 -10.44
N LEU A 4 3.10 4.41 -9.94
CA LEU A 4 3.59 3.33 -10.76
C LEU A 4 2.46 2.31 -11.03
N ILE A 5 2.10 2.16 -12.29
CA ILE A 5 1.09 1.20 -12.76
C ILE A 5 1.82 -0.03 -13.27
N ILE A 6 1.80 -1.12 -12.49
CA ILE A 6 2.54 -2.35 -12.80
C ILE A 6 1.58 -3.40 -13.35
N SER A 7 1.80 -3.78 -14.59
CA SER A 7 0.94 -4.71 -15.33
C SER A 7 1.62 -6.06 -15.52
N GLY A 8 0.98 -7.12 -15.02
CA GLY A 8 1.34 -8.51 -15.29
C GLY A 8 0.60 -9.12 -16.48
N THR A 9 -0.10 -8.32 -17.31
CA THR A 9 -0.77 -8.87 -18.50
C THR A 9 0.20 -9.12 -19.65
N PRO A 10 0.20 -10.31 -20.27
CA PRO A 10 1.04 -10.60 -21.44
C PRO A 10 0.57 -9.89 -22.71
N LYS A 11 -0.63 -9.31 -22.71
CA LYS A 11 -1.25 -8.69 -23.88
C LYS A 11 -1.34 -7.18 -23.71
N SER A 12 -1.28 -6.46 -24.83
CA SER A 12 -1.53 -5.02 -24.92
C SER A 12 -2.98 -4.71 -25.35
N TYR A 13 -3.90 -5.62 -25.08
CA TYR A 13 -5.34 -5.50 -25.37
C TYR A 13 -6.15 -6.44 -24.48
N GLY A 14 -7.47 -6.32 -24.54
CA GLY A 14 -8.41 -7.20 -23.83
C GLY A 14 -8.74 -6.72 -22.43
N LEU A 15 -9.44 -7.59 -21.66
CA LEU A 15 -10.04 -7.22 -20.37
C LEU A 15 -9.02 -6.62 -19.41
N THR A 16 -7.97 -7.34 -19.09
CA THR A 16 -6.97 -6.89 -18.10
C THR A 16 -6.27 -5.61 -18.55
N TYR A 17 -5.87 -5.52 -19.83
CA TYR A 17 -5.17 -4.35 -20.35
C TYR A 17 -6.06 -3.11 -20.36
N SER A 18 -7.36 -3.24 -20.58
CA SER A 18 -8.28 -2.10 -20.51
C SER A 18 -8.36 -1.43 -19.13
N PHE A 19 -7.90 -2.11 -18.08
CA PHE A 19 -7.73 -1.52 -16.75
C PHE A 19 -6.40 -0.79 -16.61
N VAL A 20 -5.37 -1.20 -17.34
CA VAL A 20 -4.11 -0.43 -17.44
C VAL A 20 -4.37 0.91 -18.11
N GLU A 21 -5.12 0.89 -19.23
CA GLU A 21 -5.53 2.10 -19.95
C GLU A 21 -6.37 3.00 -19.03
N LYS A 22 -7.35 2.43 -18.33
CA LYS A 22 -8.20 3.20 -17.40
C LYS A 22 -7.41 3.82 -16.25
N ALA A 23 -6.46 3.09 -15.66
CA ALA A 23 -5.61 3.62 -14.60
C ALA A 23 -4.76 4.79 -15.10
N LYS A 24 -4.15 4.65 -16.30
CA LYS A 24 -3.35 5.72 -16.91
C LYS A 24 -4.19 6.95 -17.26
N GLU A 25 -5.33 6.74 -17.93
CA GLU A 25 -6.28 7.81 -18.27
C GLU A 25 -6.72 8.60 -17.02
N THR A 26 -7.06 7.87 -15.94
CA THR A 26 -7.47 8.49 -14.68
C THR A 26 -6.32 9.30 -14.06
N ALA A 27 -5.12 8.73 -14.01
CA ALA A 27 -3.95 9.43 -13.50
C ALA A 27 -3.68 10.72 -14.29
N ASP A 28 -3.73 10.65 -15.62
CA ASP A 28 -3.53 11.81 -16.50
C ASP A 28 -4.60 12.89 -16.26
N SER A 29 -5.87 12.49 -16.12
CA SER A 29 -6.97 13.43 -15.85
C SER A 29 -6.86 14.15 -14.50
N LEU A 30 -6.19 13.53 -13.53
CA LEU A 30 -5.92 14.09 -12.21
C LEU A 30 -4.57 14.84 -12.12
N GLY A 31 -3.82 14.91 -13.22
CA GLY A 31 -2.49 15.53 -13.24
C GLY A 31 -1.45 14.77 -12.40
N ILE A 32 -1.63 13.46 -12.25
CA ILE A 32 -0.71 12.58 -11.51
C ILE A 32 0.45 12.19 -12.44
N ASP A 33 1.69 12.42 -12.01
CA ASP A 33 2.87 11.86 -12.69
C ASP A 33 2.79 10.33 -12.62
N SER A 34 2.59 9.67 -13.75
CA SER A 34 2.37 8.23 -13.78
C SER A 34 3.15 7.52 -14.88
N GLU A 35 3.69 6.35 -14.53
CA GLU A 35 4.42 5.47 -15.43
C GLU A 35 3.77 4.08 -15.48
N VAL A 36 3.60 3.52 -16.68
CA VAL A 36 3.12 2.15 -16.90
C VAL A 36 4.30 1.24 -17.11
N ILE A 37 4.45 0.24 -16.27
CA ILE A 37 5.41 -0.87 -16.42
C ILE A 37 4.65 -2.11 -16.88
N ASN A 38 4.94 -2.56 -18.09
CA ASN A 38 4.44 -3.83 -18.59
C ASN A 38 5.51 -4.91 -18.40
N LEU A 39 5.32 -5.78 -17.40
CA LEU A 39 6.28 -6.81 -17.03
C LEU A 39 6.49 -7.84 -18.14
N SER A 40 5.50 -8.09 -18.99
CA SER A 40 5.62 -9.02 -20.11
C SER A 40 6.57 -8.55 -21.23
N LYS A 41 6.89 -7.24 -21.24
CA LYS A 41 7.89 -6.68 -22.16
C LYS A 41 9.31 -6.72 -21.57
N MET A 42 9.44 -7.14 -20.33
CA MET A 42 10.72 -7.35 -19.66
C MET A 42 11.08 -8.83 -19.73
N ASN A 43 12.34 -9.13 -19.84
CA ASN A 43 12.83 -10.52 -19.83
C ASN A 43 13.20 -10.94 -18.39
N LEU A 44 12.30 -10.68 -17.42
CA LEU A 44 12.57 -11.02 -16.03
C LEU A 44 12.83 -12.51 -15.88
N THR A 45 13.94 -12.84 -15.24
CA THR A 45 14.33 -14.23 -14.95
C THR A 45 13.89 -14.66 -13.55
N LYS A 46 13.71 -15.95 -13.37
CA LYS A 46 13.41 -16.51 -12.04
C LYS A 46 14.51 -16.20 -11.05
N CYS A 47 14.16 -16.02 -9.78
CA CYS A 47 15.12 -15.92 -8.71
C CYS A 47 16.03 -17.15 -8.68
N LYS A 48 17.36 -16.95 -8.73
CA LYS A 48 18.36 -18.02 -8.75
C LYS A 48 18.58 -18.66 -7.38
N MET A 49 17.96 -18.15 -6.33
CA MET A 49 18.16 -18.60 -4.95
C MET A 49 19.65 -18.71 -4.57
N CYS A 50 20.42 -17.68 -4.93
CA CYS A 50 21.84 -17.61 -4.70
C CYS A 50 22.15 -17.89 -3.22
N ASP A 51 23.18 -18.70 -2.96
CA ASP A 51 23.62 -19.11 -1.62
C ASP A 51 22.44 -19.64 -0.77
N GLY A 52 21.68 -20.58 -1.33
CA GLY A 52 20.51 -21.16 -0.65
C GLY A 52 19.38 -20.16 -0.36
N GLY A 53 19.36 -19.03 -1.06
CA GLY A 53 18.40 -17.94 -0.84
C GLY A 53 18.90 -16.86 0.13
N TRP A 54 20.15 -16.90 0.55
CA TRP A 54 20.81 -15.94 1.44
C TRP A 54 21.94 -15.16 0.73
N GLY A 55 21.82 -14.99 -0.57
CA GLY A 55 22.81 -14.29 -1.38
C GLY A 55 22.83 -12.77 -1.17
N VAL A 56 23.62 -12.08 -2.00
CA VAL A 56 23.89 -10.63 -1.90
C VAL A 56 22.65 -9.77 -1.71
N CYS A 57 21.54 -10.10 -2.39
CA CYS A 57 20.28 -9.35 -2.28
C CYS A 57 19.70 -9.35 -0.85
N PHE A 58 20.08 -10.30 0.00
CA PHE A 58 19.71 -10.30 1.41
C PHE A 58 20.39 -9.18 2.19
N TYR A 59 21.64 -8.88 1.86
CA TYR A 59 22.47 -7.91 2.56
C TYR A 59 22.45 -6.54 1.87
N ASP A 60 22.62 -6.52 0.55
CA ASP A 60 22.83 -5.30 -0.22
C ASP A 60 21.57 -4.78 -0.90
N HIS A 61 20.44 -5.51 -0.75
CA HIS A 61 19.15 -5.17 -1.38
C HIS A 61 19.23 -5.00 -2.89
N TYR A 62 20.16 -5.71 -3.52
CA TYR A 62 20.48 -5.64 -4.94
C TYR A 62 20.59 -7.04 -5.53
N CYS A 63 19.96 -7.29 -6.69
CA CYS A 63 20.04 -8.58 -7.37
C CYS A 63 21.23 -8.63 -8.33
N ILE A 64 22.23 -9.49 -8.07
CA ILE A 64 23.43 -9.60 -8.93
C ILE A 64 23.12 -10.00 -10.39
N PHE A 65 21.95 -10.54 -10.66
CA PHE A 65 21.44 -10.86 -12.00
C PHE A 65 20.42 -9.85 -12.52
N GLY A 66 20.08 -8.84 -11.71
CA GLY A 66 18.99 -7.93 -12.03
C GLY A 66 19.29 -6.92 -13.11
N ASP A 67 20.56 -6.64 -13.40
CA ASP A 67 20.95 -5.77 -14.50
C ASP A 67 20.77 -6.45 -15.84
N ASN A 68 20.92 -7.78 -15.91
CA ASN A 68 20.77 -8.56 -17.13
C ASN A 68 19.31 -8.68 -17.61
N ASP A 69 18.34 -8.48 -16.73
CA ASP A 69 16.92 -8.63 -17.03
C ASP A 69 16.10 -7.37 -16.71
N GLY A 70 16.77 -6.28 -16.37
CA GLY A 70 16.15 -4.99 -16.06
C GLY A 70 15.48 -4.90 -14.69
N PHE A 71 15.61 -5.92 -13.84
CA PHE A 71 14.97 -5.93 -12.50
C PHE A 71 15.50 -4.83 -11.59
N ASN A 72 16.82 -4.58 -11.58
CA ASN A 72 17.40 -3.56 -10.70
C ASN A 72 16.94 -2.15 -11.07
N ASP A 73 16.78 -1.87 -12.36
CA ASP A 73 16.23 -0.57 -12.81
C ASP A 73 14.75 -0.43 -12.46
N LEU A 74 13.99 -1.53 -12.59
CA LEU A 74 12.60 -1.56 -12.13
C LEU A 74 12.51 -1.35 -10.61
N GLN A 75 13.41 -1.95 -9.83
CA GLN A 75 13.46 -1.76 -8.38
C GLN A 75 13.70 -0.28 -8.01
N LYS A 76 14.61 0.43 -8.70
CA LYS A 76 14.81 1.87 -8.50
C LYS A 76 13.53 2.68 -8.78
N LYS A 77 12.75 2.29 -9.80
CA LYS A 77 11.46 2.93 -10.09
C LYS A 77 10.44 2.69 -8.98
N VAL A 78 10.40 1.47 -8.42
CA VAL A 78 9.54 1.12 -7.27
C VAL A 78 9.94 1.94 -6.04
N GLU A 79 11.23 2.09 -5.79
CA GLU A 79 11.74 2.94 -4.69
C GLU A 79 11.29 4.39 -4.83
N ALA A 80 11.39 4.93 -6.05
CA ALA A 80 11.07 6.32 -6.34
C ALA A 80 9.57 6.61 -6.48
N ALA A 81 8.71 5.59 -6.51
CA ALA A 81 7.26 5.77 -6.58
C ALA A 81 6.66 6.08 -5.22
N ASP A 82 5.60 6.87 -5.22
CA ASP A 82 4.83 7.22 -4.03
C ASP A 82 3.59 6.34 -3.83
N ALA A 83 3.10 5.73 -4.92
CA ALA A 83 1.89 4.93 -4.94
C ALA A 83 1.91 3.88 -6.05
N PHE A 84 1.09 2.85 -5.91
CA PHE A 84 1.08 1.71 -6.84
C PHE A 84 -0.32 1.31 -7.28
N VAL A 85 -0.45 0.92 -8.56
CA VAL A 85 -1.58 0.13 -9.07
C VAL A 85 -1.03 -1.14 -9.69
N PHE A 86 -1.32 -2.29 -9.08
CA PHE A 86 -0.96 -3.59 -9.61
C PHE A 86 -2.13 -4.18 -10.38
N ILE A 87 -1.89 -4.58 -11.63
CA ILE A 87 -2.95 -5.13 -12.50
C ILE A 87 -2.51 -6.48 -13.03
N THR A 88 -3.28 -7.52 -12.70
CA THR A 88 -2.96 -8.89 -13.09
C THR A 88 -4.15 -9.62 -13.71
N PRO A 89 -3.95 -10.39 -14.79
CA PRO A 89 -4.89 -11.45 -15.12
C PRO A 89 -4.83 -12.54 -14.05
N VAL A 90 -5.94 -13.25 -13.87
CA VAL A 90 -6.02 -14.37 -12.92
C VAL A 90 -5.93 -15.69 -13.68
N TYR A 91 -4.95 -16.51 -13.35
CA TYR A 91 -4.76 -17.84 -13.87
C TYR A 91 -4.75 -18.84 -12.73
N TRP A 92 -5.73 -19.77 -12.72
CA TRP A 92 -5.88 -20.78 -11.66
C TRP A 92 -5.95 -20.23 -10.23
N GLY A 93 -6.54 -19.04 -10.07
CA GLY A 93 -6.66 -18.38 -8.77
C GLY A 93 -5.44 -17.58 -8.33
N GLU A 94 -4.45 -17.45 -9.19
CA GLU A 94 -3.17 -16.79 -8.93
C GLU A 94 -2.97 -15.56 -9.82
N MET A 95 -2.05 -14.69 -9.41
CA MET A 95 -1.51 -13.63 -10.28
C MET A 95 -0.75 -14.25 -11.46
N SER A 96 -0.57 -13.48 -12.53
CA SER A 96 0.22 -13.93 -13.70
C SER A 96 1.66 -14.29 -13.33
N GLU A 97 2.29 -15.12 -14.16
CA GLU A 97 3.69 -15.51 -13.98
C GLU A 97 4.62 -14.30 -13.96
N GLU A 98 4.41 -13.32 -14.84
CA GLU A 98 5.23 -12.11 -14.92
C GLU A 98 5.20 -11.32 -13.62
N LEU A 99 4.00 -11.14 -13.05
CA LEU A 99 3.86 -10.44 -11.79
C LEU A 99 4.46 -11.25 -10.64
N LYS A 100 4.28 -12.57 -10.66
CA LYS A 100 4.87 -13.48 -9.67
C LYS A 100 6.39 -13.43 -9.70
N LEU A 101 7.00 -13.47 -10.89
CA LEU A 101 8.47 -13.35 -11.05
C LEU A 101 9.00 -12.04 -10.47
N PHE A 102 8.33 -10.94 -10.75
CA PHE A 102 8.68 -9.64 -10.18
C PHE A 102 8.59 -9.66 -8.64
N MET A 103 7.47 -10.13 -8.09
CA MET A 103 7.27 -10.18 -6.64
C MET A 103 8.24 -11.13 -5.93
N ASP A 104 8.59 -12.27 -6.54
CA ASP A 104 9.55 -13.21 -5.96
C ASP A 104 10.95 -12.64 -5.87
N LYS A 105 11.39 -11.86 -6.86
CA LYS A 105 12.67 -11.14 -6.81
C LYS A 105 12.62 -9.99 -5.81
N LEU A 106 11.56 -9.19 -5.86
CA LEU A 106 11.36 -8.05 -4.97
C LEU A 106 11.33 -8.48 -3.50
N ARG A 107 10.67 -9.59 -3.19
CA ARG A 107 10.61 -10.16 -1.84
C ARG A 107 11.98 -10.25 -1.17
N ARG A 108 12.97 -10.77 -1.87
CA ARG A 108 14.32 -10.93 -1.29
C ARG A 108 15.05 -9.61 -1.14
N CYS A 109 14.91 -8.73 -2.09
CA CYS A 109 15.55 -7.41 -2.02
C CYS A 109 14.91 -6.49 -0.97
N GLN A 110 13.65 -6.71 -0.59
CA GLN A 110 12.87 -5.85 0.30
C GLN A 110 12.59 -6.45 1.67
N ALA A 111 12.11 -7.70 1.74
CA ALA A 111 11.73 -8.34 3.00
C ALA A 111 12.87 -8.39 4.03
N THR A 112 14.09 -8.37 3.56
CA THR A 112 15.28 -8.45 4.41
C THR A 112 15.70 -7.13 5.03
N LYS A 113 15.19 -6.01 4.55
CA LYS A 113 15.43 -4.71 5.17
C LYS A 113 15.01 -4.68 6.65
N GLN A 114 14.10 -5.56 7.05
CA GLN A 114 13.62 -5.66 8.42
C GLN A 114 14.30 -6.72 9.25
N TRP A 115 14.72 -7.83 8.60
CA TRP A 115 15.26 -8.99 9.31
C TRP A 115 16.77 -8.97 9.44
N GLY A 116 17.43 -8.05 8.72
CA GLY A 116 18.86 -7.85 8.80
C GLY A 116 19.26 -6.83 9.89
N ASN A 117 20.54 -6.64 10.10
CA ASN A 117 21.10 -5.65 11.02
C ASN A 117 20.86 -4.19 10.58
N HIS A 118 20.06 -3.96 9.56
CA HIS A 118 19.73 -2.65 9.00
C HIS A 118 18.45 -2.11 9.63
N LYS A 119 18.49 -1.79 10.90
CA LYS A 119 17.35 -1.23 11.65
C LYS A 119 16.76 0.06 11.06
N ASP A 120 17.51 0.73 10.19
CA ASP A 120 17.12 2.00 9.57
C ASP A 120 16.61 1.84 8.13
N ALA A 121 16.57 0.63 7.59
CA ALA A 121 16.12 0.41 6.22
C ALA A 121 14.60 0.37 6.15
N VAL A 122 14.01 1.41 5.58
CA VAL A 122 12.57 1.51 5.34
C VAL A 122 12.19 0.72 4.09
N SER A 123 11.12 -0.04 4.19
CA SER A 123 10.53 -0.73 3.04
C SER A 123 10.06 0.26 1.97
N PHE A 124 10.11 -0.16 0.70
CA PHE A 124 9.58 0.64 -0.40
C PHE A 124 8.07 0.85 -0.35
N PHE A 125 7.34 -0.04 0.28
CA PHE A 125 5.89 0.01 0.37
C PHE A 125 5.37 0.63 1.67
N LYS A 126 6.27 0.92 2.62
CA LYS A 126 5.86 1.54 3.87
C LYS A 126 5.19 2.89 3.60
N ASP A 127 4.00 3.07 4.13
CA ASP A 127 3.18 4.27 4.00
C ASP A 127 2.83 4.66 2.55
N LYS A 128 3.02 3.74 1.57
CA LYS A 128 2.68 3.98 0.18
C LYS A 128 1.37 3.27 -0.18
N PRO A 129 0.37 4.03 -0.64
CA PRO A 129 -0.91 3.44 -1.00
C PRO A 129 -0.80 2.53 -2.21
N SER A 130 -1.58 1.45 -2.21
CA SER A 130 -1.59 0.45 -3.27
C SER A 130 -3.01 0.04 -3.63
N ILE A 131 -3.27 -0.13 -4.93
CA ILE A 131 -4.51 -0.70 -5.47
C ILE A 131 -4.15 -1.97 -6.22
N VAL A 132 -4.90 -3.04 -6.01
CA VAL A 132 -4.74 -4.30 -6.74
C VAL A 132 -5.97 -4.58 -7.59
N VAL A 133 -5.77 -4.79 -8.89
CA VAL A 133 -6.79 -5.18 -9.85
C VAL A 133 -6.50 -6.60 -10.32
N ALA A 134 -7.40 -7.54 -10.01
CA ALA A 134 -7.34 -8.91 -10.46
C ALA A 134 -8.47 -9.17 -11.46
N ALA A 135 -8.13 -9.50 -12.71
CA ALA A 135 -9.07 -9.69 -13.80
C ALA A 135 -9.14 -11.15 -14.24
N ALA A 136 -10.29 -11.79 -14.02
CA ALA A 136 -10.57 -13.16 -14.46
C ALA A 136 -11.51 -13.16 -15.68
N GLY A 137 -11.24 -13.97 -16.69
CA GLY A 137 -12.05 -14.10 -17.88
C GLY A 137 -13.41 -14.78 -17.65
N GLY A 138 -13.54 -15.55 -16.57
CA GLY A 138 -14.77 -16.22 -16.14
C GLY A 138 -15.58 -15.44 -15.11
N GLY A 139 -16.16 -16.17 -14.13
CA GLY A 139 -17.01 -15.59 -13.07
C GLY A 139 -16.27 -14.80 -11.98
N GLY A 140 -14.93 -14.75 -12.01
CA GLY A 140 -14.15 -13.99 -11.02
C GLY A 140 -13.78 -14.76 -9.75
N GLY A 141 -14.17 -16.05 -9.64
CA GLY A 141 -13.94 -16.87 -8.43
C GLY A 141 -12.49 -17.04 -8.01
N GLY A 142 -11.53 -16.88 -8.94
CA GLY A 142 -10.11 -16.93 -8.63
C GLY A 142 -9.49 -15.60 -8.15
N CYS A 143 -10.20 -14.48 -8.24
CA CYS A 143 -9.67 -13.19 -7.81
C CYS A 143 -9.27 -13.15 -6.32
N PRO A 144 -10.03 -13.76 -5.38
CA PRO A 144 -9.64 -13.76 -3.97
C PRO A 144 -8.26 -14.38 -3.70
N GLY A 145 -7.90 -15.46 -4.41
CA GLY A 145 -6.57 -16.07 -4.28
C GLY A 145 -5.47 -15.12 -4.73
N ALA A 146 -5.63 -14.51 -5.91
CA ALA A 146 -4.67 -13.52 -6.40
C ALA A 146 -4.49 -12.36 -5.40
N PHE A 147 -5.58 -11.87 -4.79
CA PHE A 147 -5.53 -10.79 -3.80
C PHE A 147 -4.75 -11.19 -2.56
N VAL A 148 -5.04 -12.36 -1.98
CA VAL A 148 -4.33 -12.85 -0.79
C VAL A 148 -2.84 -12.95 -1.05
N HIS A 149 -2.43 -13.41 -2.23
CA HIS A 149 -1.01 -13.52 -2.57
C HIS A 149 -0.36 -12.16 -2.82
N MET A 150 -1.06 -11.24 -3.45
CA MET A 150 -0.58 -9.86 -3.64
C MET A 150 -0.44 -9.12 -2.31
N GLU A 151 -1.45 -9.20 -1.46
CA GLU A 151 -1.43 -8.58 -0.13
C GLU A 151 -0.25 -9.12 0.69
N ARG A 152 -0.05 -10.44 0.71
CA ARG A 152 1.10 -11.05 1.39
C ARG A 152 2.44 -10.64 0.80
N ALA A 153 2.54 -10.55 -0.52
CA ALA A 153 3.78 -10.15 -1.19
C ALA A 153 4.14 -8.70 -0.87
N ILE A 154 3.17 -7.80 -0.94
CA ILE A 154 3.34 -6.39 -0.63
C ILE A 154 3.62 -6.20 0.87
N GLY A 155 2.88 -6.85 1.74
CA GLY A 155 3.10 -6.83 3.18
C GLY A 155 4.48 -7.37 3.58
N ALA A 156 4.90 -8.51 2.99
CA ALA A 156 6.23 -9.06 3.24
C ALA A 156 7.35 -8.18 2.69
N ALA A 157 7.13 -7.48 1.58
CA ALA A 157 8.07 -6.49 1.06
C ALA A 157 8.05 -5.19 1.86
N GLY A 158 6.96 -4.91 2.54
CA GLY A 158 6.76 -3.76 3.41
C GLY A 158 7.32 -3.90 4.81
N GLY A 159 7.66 -5.10 5.21
CA GLY A 159 8.23 -5.38 6.51
C GLY A 159 7.29 -5.91 7.56
N ASP A 160 7.68 -5.82 8.80
CA ASP A 160 7.15 -6.52 9.95
C ASP A 160 5.66 -6.73 9.96
N ASN A 161 5.37 -7.98 10.19
CA ASN A 161 4.11 -8.46 10.75
C ASN A 161 2.87 -7.74 10.24
N TRP A 162 2.17 -8.43 9.36
CA TRP A 162 0.73 -8.21 9.38
C TRP A 162 0.32 -7.40 10.60
N PRO A 163 -0.04 -6.23 10.46
CA PRO A 163 -1.21 -5.78 9.74
C PRO A 163 -0.96 -4.48 8.96
N LYS A 164 -1.73 -4.28 7.98
CA LYS A 164 -2.32 -3.08 7.40
C LYS A 164 -1.78 -1.68 7.76
N GLU A 165 -1.03 -1.54 8.83
CA GLU A 165 -0.56 -0.27 9.37
C GLU A 165 0.59 0.34 8.56
N HIS A 166 1.21 -0.46 7.68
CA HIS A 166 2.39 -0.04 6.94
C HIS A 166 2.23 0.01 5.42
N ALA A 167 1.09 -0.43 4.89
CA ALA A 167 0.84 -0.44 3.45
C ALA A 167 0.09 0.81 2.94
N GLY A 168 -0.25 1.75 3.81
CA GLY A 168 -1.09 2.89 3.45
C GLY A 168 -2.49 2.45 2.99
N PHE A 169 -3.10 3.23 2.10
CA PHE A 169 -4.38 2.87 1.49
C PHE A 169 -4.26 1.62 0.63
N PHE A 170 -5.14 0.64 0.86
CA PHE A 170 -5.16 -0.60 0.12
C PHE A 170 -6.57 -0.91 -0.40
N ASP A 171 -6.73 -1.06 -1.71
CA ASP A 171 -8.00 -1.43 -2.33
C ASP A 171 -7.84 -2.61 -3.28
N PHE A 172 -8.90 -3.45 -3.36
CA PHE A 172 -8.95 -4.67 -4.14
C PHE A 172 -10.12 -4.65 -5.12
N ILE A 173 -9.81 -4.70 -6.41
CA ILE A 173 -10.79 -4.64 -7.48
C ILE A 173 -10.85 -5.96 -8.24
N ALA A 174 -11.88 -6.77 -7.93
CA ALA A 174 -12.15 -8.02 -8.64
C ALA A 174 -12.93 -7.75 -9.92
N VAL A 175 -12.36 -8.17 -11.05
CA VAL A 175 -12.91 -7.93 -12.37
C VAL A 175 -13.30 -9.23 -13.07
N ASN A 176 -14.48 -9.25 -13.69
CA ASN A 176 -14.87 -10.25 -14.65
C ASN A 176 -15.50 -9.59 -15.90
N ARG A 177 -15.83 -10.39 -16.91
CA ARG A 177 -16.36 -9.85 -18.17
C ARG A 177 -17.71 -9.15 -18.03
N TRP A 178 -18.50 -9.43 -16.98
CA TRP A 178 -19.85 -8.85 -16.79
C TRP A 178 -19.82 -7.58 -15.94
N ASN A 179 -18.84 -7.41 -15.07
CA ASN A 179 -18.74 -6.24 -14.19
C ASN A 179 -17.70 -5.21 -14.64
N LYS A 180 -17.04 -5.43 -15.78
CA LYS A 180 -15.88 -4.64 -16.23
C LYS A 180 -16.14 -3.13 -16.26
N ASP A 181 -17.30 -2.71 -16.74
CA ASP A 181 -17.58 -1.28 -16.92
C ASP A 181 -17.79 -0.59 -15.56
N TYR A 182 -18.53 -1.23 -14.66
CA TYR A 182 -18.68 -0.79 -13.28
C TYR A 182 -17.32 -0.76 -12.55
N LYS A 183 -16.49 -1.78 -12.74
CA LYS A 183 -15.18 -1.87 -12.07
C LYS A 183 -14.15 -0.88 -12.63
N LYS A 184 -14.29 -0.42 -13.86
CA LYS A 184 -13.50 0.70 -14.38
C LYS A 184 -13.83 2.01 -13.65
N VAL A 185 -15.10 2.25 -13.38
CA VAL A 185 -15.51 3.41 -12.55
C VAL A 185 -14.92 3.27 -11.15
N ALA A 186 -15.06 2.10 -10.52
CA ALA A 186 -14.49 1.83 -9.20
C ALA A 186 -12.97 2.05 -9.16
N LEU A 187 -12.22 1.63 -10.19
CA LEU A 187 -10.79 1.89 -10.27
C LEU A 187 -10.48 3.39 -10.35
N GLY A 188 -11.26 4.14 -11.13
CA GLY A 188 -11.10 5.59 -11.22
C GLY A 188 -11.31 6.27 -9.86
N GLU A 189 -12.37 5.89 -9.14
CA GLU A 189 -12.63 6.42 -7.80
C GLU A 189 -11.55 5.99 -6.79
N ALA A 190 -11.10 4.74 -6.84
CA ALA A 190 -10.03 4.27 -5.96
C ALA A 190 -8.71 5.05 -6.19
N ILE A 191 -8.33 5.33 -7.45
CA ILE A 191 -7.15 6.16 -7.75
C ILE A 191 -7.33 7.59 -7.22
N LYS A 192 -8.51 8.17 -7.35
CA LYS A 192 -8.82 9.48 -6.81
C LYS A 192 -8.72 9.49 -5.28
N MET A 193 -9.34 8.52 -4.61
CA MET A 193 -9.25 8.37 -3.15
C MET A 193 -7.80 8.17 -2.69
N MET A 194 -7.02 7.36 -3.40
CA MET A 194 -5.61 7.16 -3.14
C MET A 194 -4.81 8.47 -3.28
N PHE A 195 -5.11 9.28 -4.28
CA PHE A 195 -4.48 10.58 -4.50
C PHE A 195 -4.85 11.58 -3.40
N ASP A 196 -6.12 11.62 -3.02
CA ASP A 196 -6.60 12.46 -1.92
C ASP A 196 -5.99 12.02 -0.59
N PHE A 197 -5.88 10.69 -0.35
CA PHE A 197 -5.19 10.13 0.81
C PHE A 197 -3.71 10.54 0.85
N TYR A 198 -3.01 10.42 -0.27
CA TYR A 198 -1.60 10.81 -0.37
C TYR A 198 -1.37 12.30 -0.09
N LYS A 199 -2.31 13.16 -0.49
CA LYS A 199 -2.24 14.61 -0.26
C LYS A 199 -2.59 15.04 1.17
N ARG A 200 -3.19 14.16 1.98
CA ARG A 200 -3.55 14.51 3.35
C ARG A 200 -2.32 14.85 4.15
N PRO A 201 -2.36 15.95 4.91
CA PRO A 201 -1.32 16.23 5.88
C PRO A 201 -1.16 15.08 6.87
N ARG A 202 0.07 14.71 7.18
CA ARG A 202 0.37 13.63 8.12
C ARG A 202 0.48 14.18 9.53
N LEU A 203 0.07 13.37 10.50
CA LEU A 203 0.24 13.69 11.91
C LEU A 203 1.73 13.83 12.23
N LYS A 204 2.11 15.00 12.79
CA LYS A 204 3.47 15.30 13.23
C LYS A 204 3.60 15.20 14.75
N SER A 205 2.63 15.77 15.46
CA SER A 205 2.59 15.70 16.91
C SER A 205 1.15 15.80 17.42
N VAL A 206 0.92 15.27 18.62
CA VAL A 206 -0.32 15.45 19.37
C VAL A 206 0.02 15.91 20.78
N THR A 207 -0.71 16.89 21.27
CA THR A 207 -0.59 17.40 22.63
C THR A 207 -1.96 17.36 23.28
N PRO A 208 -2.18 16.46 24.27
CA PRO A 208 -3.39 16.47 25.06
C PRO A 208 -3.53 17.79 25.83
N GLN A 209 -4.75 18.32 25.86
CA GLN A 209 -5.10 19.56 26.57
C GLN A 209 -6.22 19.29 27.57
N ALA A 210 -6.53 20.31 28.38
CA ALA A 210 -7.63 20.23 29.32
C ALA A 210 -8.96 19.89 28.64
N ASP A 211 -9.90 19.31 29.40
CA ASP A 211 -11.24 18.93 28.94
C ASP A 211 -11.23 17.96 27.73
N TYR A 212 -10.28 17.04 27.72
CA TYR A 212 -10.13 15.99 26.68
C TYR A 212 -10.00 16.57 25.25
N GLN A 213 -9.30 17.67 25.12
CA GLN A 213 -8.95 18.20 23.80
C GLN A 213 -7.62 17.59 23.34
N LEU A 214 -7.51 17.31 22.05
CA LEU A 214 -6.27 16.87 21.41
C LEU A 214 -5.83 17.97 20.44
N HIS A 215 -4.76 18.66 20.78
CA HIS A 215 -4.12 19.61 19.85
C HIS A 215 -3.14 18.86 18.96
N VAL A 216 -3.38 18.89 17.66
CA VAL A 216 -2.64 18.14 16.65
C VAL A 216 -1.94 19.11 15.71
N THR A 217 -0.66 18.87 15.47
CA THR A 217 0.13 19.56 14.45
C THR A 217 0.42 18.60 13.30
N PHE A 218 0.23 19.06 12.08
CA PHE A 218 0.50 18.31 10.86
C PHE A 218 1.89 18.62 10.26
N ASP A 219 2.35 17.80 9.33
CA ASP A 219 3.64 17.97 8.64
C ASP A 219 3.70 19.23 7.76
N ASN A 220 2.56 19.74 7.30
CA ASN A 220 2.41 21.02 6.61
C ASN A 220 2.32 22.23 7.56
N ASN A 221 2.53 22.01 8.88
CA ASN A 221 2.40 22.97 9.98
C ASN A 221 0.97 23.52 10.19
N GLU A 222 -0.04 22.87 9.61
CA GLU A 222 -1.42 23.08 10.03
C GLU A 222 -1.62 22.58 11.45
N GLU A 223 -2.49 23.27 12.20
CA GLU A 223 -2.86 22.87 13.57
C GLU A 223 -4.36 22.72 13.67
N LYS A 224 -4.82 21.67 14.35
CA LYS A 224 -6.23 21.46 14.64
C LYS A 224 -6.39 20.99 16.07
N THR A 225 -7.53 21.35 16.66
CA THR A 225 -7.91 20.85 17.98
C THR A 225 -9.17 20.02 17.85
N TYR A 226 -9.08 18.77 18.31
CA TYR A 226 -10.18 17.82 18.29
C TYR A 226 -10.76 17.66 19.68
N ASN A 227 -12.08 17.73 19.80
CA ASN A 227 -12.79 17.42 21.04
C ASN A 227 -12.96 15.90 21.17
N PHE A 228 -12.20 15.28 22.05
CA PHE A 228 -12.27 13.84 22.29
C PHE A 228 -13.28 13.45 23.37
N LYS A 229 -13.91 14.40 24.03
CA LYS A 229 -14.89 14.17 25.11
C LYS A 229 -16.04 13.23 24.72
N PRO A 230 -16.66 13.34 23.52
CA PRO A 230 -17.69 12.39 23.13
C PRO A 230 -17.19 10.94 23.03
N TYR A 231 -15.95 10.74 22.62
CA TYR A 231 -15.35 9.40 22.46
C TYR A 231 -15.14 8.69 23.80
N ILE A 232 -14.69 9.39 24.83
CA ILE A 232 -14.47 8.79 26.17
C ILE A 232 -15.77 8.30 26.82
N GLU A 233 -16.93 8.81 26.38
CA GLU A 233 -18.22 8.33 26.87
C GLU A 233 -18.62 6.98 26.23
N THR A 234 -17.99 6.59 25.14
CA THR A 234 -18.20 5.27 24.54
C THR A 234 -17.53 4.17 25.37
N LYS A 235 -18.04 2.95 25.26
CA LYS A 235 -17.45 1.79 25.96
C LYS A 235 -15.99 1.56 25.55
N HIS A 236 -15.67 1.80 24.28
CA HIS A 236 -14.35 1.54 23.70
C HIS A 236 -13.29 2.42 24.35
N TYR A 237 -13.52 3.72 24.43
CA TYR A 237 -12.55 4.71 24.93
C TYR A 237 -12.72 5.06 26.42
N SER A 238 -13.61 4.37 27.13
CA SER A 238 -13.94 4.67 28.55
C SER A 238 -12.74 4.66 29.51
N LYS A 239 -11.68 3.92 29.18
CA LYS A 239 -10.44 3.91 29.98
C LYS A 239 -9.68 5.24 29.93
N LEU A 240 -9.91 6.07 28.91
CA LEU A 240 -9.31 7.39 28.78
C LEU A 240 -10.05 8.47 29.60
N LYS A 241 -11.11 8.11 30.36
CA LYS A 241 -11.66 8.96 31.44
C LYS A 241 -10.63 9.25 32.52
N ASP A 242 -9.66 8.35 32.69
CA ASP A 242 -8.47 8.63 33.48
C ASP A 242 -7.57 9.63 32.70
N ILE A 243 -7.49 10.84 33.24
CA ILE A 243 -6.74 11.93 32.61
C ILE A 243 -5.24 11.64 32.48
N GLU A 244 -4.68 10.82 33.41
CA GLU A 244 -3.28 10.41 33.34
C GLU A 244 -3.05 9.48 32.14
N GLN A 245 -4.02 8.64 31.79
CA GLN A 245 -3.97 7.81 30.59
C GLN A 245 -4.18 8.65 29.34
N PHE A 246 -5.17 9.55 29.34
CA PHE A 246 -5.44 10.43 28.21
C PHE A 246 -4.21 11.26 27.83
N ASN A 247 -3.47 11.76 28.82
CA ASN A 247 -2.28 12.58 28.60
C ASN A 247 -1.08 11.81 28.00
N LYS A 248 -1.18 10.48 27.83
CA LYS A 248 -0.15 9.66 27.17
C LYS A 248 -0.34 9.55 25.65
N ALA A 249 -1.25 10.32 25.07
CA ALA A 249 -1.45 10.33 23.61
C ALA A 249 -0.16 10.61 22.86
N GLN A 250 0.12 9.82 21.85
CA GLN A 250 1.26 10.00 20.96
C GLN A 250 0.88 9.67 19.51
N VAL A 251 1.66 10.18 18.56
CA VAL A 251 1.43 9.90 17.14
C VAL A 251 2.13 8.60 16.75
N SER A 252 1.42 7.73 16.04
CA SER A 252 1.93 6.51 15.44
C SER A 252 1.39 6.36 14.00
N GLY A 253 2.19 6.77 13.02
CA GLY A 253 1.77 6.79 11.61
C GLY A 253 0.60 7.74 11.36
N THR A 254 -0.56 7.21 10.94
CA THR A 254 -1.81 7.96 10.71
C THR A 254 -2.70 8.05 11.95
N LYS A 255 -2.26 7.48 13.07
CA LYS A 255 -3.06 7.29 14.27
C LYS A 255 -2.57 8.11 15.43
N ILE A 256 -3.48 8.38 16.36
CA ILE A 256 -3.20 8.80 17.72
C ILE A 256 -3.37 7.58 18.61
N GLU A 257 -2.34 7.21 19.35
CA GLU A 257 -2.34 6.02 20.20
C GLU A 257 -2.10 6.33 21.67
N TRP A 258 -2.68 5.48 22.53
CA TRP A 258 -2.47 5.43 23.99
C TRP A 258 -1.97 4.04 24.37
N TRP A 259 -0.72 3.75 23.98
CA TRP A 259 -0.15 2.41 24.18
C TRP A 259 -0.08 2.01 25.65
N PRO A 260 -0.43 0.77 26.03
CA PRO A 260 -0.96 -0.34 25.22
C PRO A 260 -2.50 -0.41 25.18
N LEU A 261 -3.21 0.67 25.44
CA LEU A 261 -4.65 0.66 25.65
C LEU A 261 -5.47 0.64 24.38
N MET A 262 -5.23 1.61 23.49
CA MET A 262 -6.02 1.83 22.26
C MET A 262 -5.39 2.84 21.32
N ASP A 263 -5.99 2.98 20.15
CA ASP A 263 -5.65 3.96 19.12
C ASP A 263 -6.92 4.48 18.44
N ILE A 264 -6.79 5.59 17.72
CA ILE A 264 -7.80 6.10 16.81
C ILE A 264 -7.13 6.61 15.54
N ASP A 265 -7.63 6.22 14.36
CA ASP A 265 -7.18 6.80 13.10
C ASP A 265 -7.72 8.24 12.98
N LEU A 266 -6.94 9.11 12.35
CA LEU A 266 -7.34 10.49 12.13
C LEU A 266 -8.64 10.60 11.32
N ILE A 267 -8.85 9.68 10.35
CA ILE A 267 -10.07 9.65 9.55
C ILE A 267 -11.28 9.34 10.43
N ASP A 268 -11.15 8.39 11.35
CA ASP A 268 -12.22 8.04 12.28
C ASP A 268 -12.52 9.17 13.25
N LEU A 269 -11.48 9.86 13.71
CA LEU A 269 -11.63 11.03 14.57
C LEU A 269 -12.34 12.19 13.85
N GLU A 270 -12.01 12.44 12.58
CA GLU A 270 -12.63 13.51 11.78
C GLU A 270 -14.06 13.16 11.34
N SER A 271 -14.33 11.90 11.04
CA SER A 271 -15.66 11.45 10.61
C SER A 271 -16.65 11.22 11.74
N GLY A 272 -16.17 11.13 12.98
CA GLY A 272 -17.00 10.73 14.12
C GLY A 272 -17.46 9.27 14.05
N CYS A 273 -16.75 8.40 13.38
CA CYS A 273 -17.16 7.02 13.10
C CYS A 273 -17.47 6.16 14.34
N TRP A 274 -16.89 6.52 15.49
CA TRP A 274 -17.07 5.80 16.76
C TRP A 274 -18.06 6.46 17.73
N LEU A 275 -18.76 7.50 17.29
CA LEU A 275 -19.84 8.18 18.03
C LEU A 275 -21.20 7.68 17.56
#